data_8f1a6146671663f19056d680b40acccc
#
_entry.id   8f1a6146671663f19056d680b40acccc
#
_cell.length_a   1.000
_cell.length_b   1.000
_cell.length_c   1.000
_cell.angle_alpha   90.00
_cell.angle_beta   90.00
_cell.angle_gamma   90.00
#
_symmetry.space_group_name_H-M   'P 1'
#
loop_
_entity.id
_entity.type
_entity.pdbx_description
1 polymer ?
#
loop_
_entity_poly.entity_id
_entity_poly.type
_entity_poly.pdbx_seq_one_letter_code
_entity_poly.pdbx_strand_id
1 'polypeptide(L)'
;MRNHSRTVLFFHTFALLTVACTGERAEVNDSQSFRVAVLTPGPISDQSWNASAYEGLIRIRDSLGAQISHIQTKTPAEFEENFRQYGALGYDLVFGHGFEFQDAAQRVAPEFPNTMYVTTGGSTTGPNLAAMSFSFDEPSFLAGMAAASVTESGVVSVIGGTELPPVKSSFVAFSAGAREVIPAITILTAFVGNWDDAGAGKEQALAQMARGADVLFQNADAAGLGVFQAVKETPGTWVVGSNANQNHIAPERTLGSVVIDVPHAFLVVAREVKAGTFEPRVIELDTKSEVVRWVTNPLVSAVPDSMSARIDSVLALMVAGDFRMPAPAGRTEP
;
A
#
# COMPACT_ATOMS: atom_id res chain seq x y z
N MET A 1 92.43 -34.65 54.52
CA MET A 1 92.70 -33.24 54.31
C MET A 1 91.43 -32.67 53.67
N ARG A 2 90.77 -31.76 54.36
CA ARG A 2 89.39 -31.32 54.08
C ARG A 2 89.38 -30.14 53.12
N ASN A 3 88.68 -30.28 52.01
CA ASN A 3 88.38 -29.16 51.12
C ASN A 3 86.97 -28.67 51.37
N HIS A 4 86.84 -27.44 51.79
CA HIS A 4 85.57 -26.78 51.92
C HIS A 4 85.25 -25.97 50.65
N SER A 5 84.24 -26.41 49.94
CA SER A 5 83.64 -25.68 48.79
C SER A 5 82.53 -24.79 49.30
N ARG A 6 82.69 -23.50 49.12
CA ARG A 6 81.66 -22.43 49.40
C ARG A 6 80.70 -22.29 48.19
N THR A 7 79.48 -22.70 48.41
CA THR A 7 78.40 -22.48 47.40
C THR A 7 77.85 -21.03 47.60
N VAL A 8 77.93 -20.21 46.57
CA VAL A 8 77.36 -18.88 46.53
C VAL A 8 75.95 -19.02 45.88
N LEU A 9 74.92 -18.64 46.67
CA LEU A 9 73.52 -18.69 46.23
C LEU A 9 73.17 -17.32 45.61
N PHE A 10 72.97 -17.29 44.30
CA PHE A 10 72.42 -16.13 43.61
C PHE A 10 70.87 -16.12 43.68
N PHE A 11 70.33 -15.18 44.40
CA PHE A 11 68.91 -14.87 44.35
C PHE A 11 68.59 -14.04 43.10
N HIS A 12 67.89 -14.63 42.16
CA HIS A 12 67.31 -13.89 41.04
C HIS A 12 65.90 -13.46 41.45
N THR A 13 65.73 -12.14 41.67
CA THR A 13 64.44 -11.52 41.92
C THR A 13 63.73 -11.37 40.54
N PHE A 14 62.70 -12.22 40.35
CA PHE A 14 61.85 -12.16 39.14
C PHE A 14 60.76 -11.10 39.40
N ALA A 15 60.90 -9.93 38.77
CA ALA A 15 59.87 -8.88 38.79
C ALA A 15 58.73 -9.27 37.82
N LEU A 16 57.55 -9.68 38.34
CA LEU A 16 56.34 -9.86 37.56
C LEU A 16 55.82 -8.48 37.19
N LEU A 17 55.98 -8.07 35.93
CA LEU A 17 55.18 -6.98 35.31
C LEU A 17 53.77 -7.50 35.02
N THR A 18 52.78 -7.16 35.85
CA THR A 18 51.37 -7.29 35.52
C THR A 18 50.97 -6.20 34.56
N VAL A 19 50.88 -6.50 33.28
CA VAL A 19 50.24 -5.67 32.28
C VAL A 19 48.72 -5.77 32.52
N ALA A 20 48.17 -4.79 33.19
CA ALA A 20 46.72 -4.61 33.27
C ALA A 20 46.22 -4.15 31.90
N CYS A 21 45.73 -5.13 31.06
CA CYS A 21 44.89 -4.79 29.92
C CYS A 21 43.56 -4.25 30.46
N THR A 22 43.44 -2.94 30.59
CA THR A 22 42.12 -2.28 30.62
C THR A 22 41.52 -2.40 29.22
N GLY A 23 40.87 -3.54 28.96
CA GLY A 23 39.98 -3.63 27.82
C GLY A 23 38.83 -2.66 28.09
N GLU A 24 38.83 -1.50 27.42
CA GLU A 24 37.62 -0.76 27.19
C GLU A 24 36.64 -1.72 26.51
N ARG A 25 35.74 -2.28 27.34
CA ARG A 25 34.47 -2.79 26.78
C ARG A 25 33.85 -1.57 26.13
N ALA A 26 33.93 -1.50 24.80
CA ALA A 26 32.96 -0.74 24.06
C ALA A 26 31.60 -1.21 24.57
N GLU A 27 30.91 -0.37 25.33
CA GLU A 27 29.48 -0.52 25.53
C GLU A 27 28.92 -0.59 24.10
N VAL A 28 28.59 -1.78 23.65
CA VAL A 28 27.67 -1.97 22.55
C VAL A 28 26.41 -1.33 23.08
N ASN A 29 26.20 -0.08 22.70
CA ASN A 29 24.95 0.60 22.90
C ASN A 29 23.95 -0.27 22.12
N ASP A 30 23.29 -1.18 22.85
CA ASP A 30 22.17 -1.97 22.37
C ASP A 30 20.99 -1.00 22.22
N SER A 31 21.17 -0.03 21.31
CA SER A 31 20.07 0.74 20.78
C SER A 31 19.22 -0.31 20.05
N GLN A 32 18.20 -0.77 20.76
CA GLN A 32 17.23 -1.74 20.25
C GLN A 32 16.88 -1.32 18.82
N SER A 33 17.25 -2.14 17.85
CA SER A 33 17.10 -1.79 16.44
C SER A 33 15.64 -1.56 16.15
N PHE A 34 15.29 -0.44 15.50
CA PHE A 34 13.91 -0.13 15.10
C PHE A 34 13.33 -1.27 14.26
N ARG A 35 12.19 -1.83 14.70
CA ARG A 35 11.59 -3.05 14.15
C ARG A 35 10.21 -2.76 13.56
N VAL A 36 10.04 -3.07 12.29
CA VAL A 36 8.81 -2.78 11.54
C VAL A 36 8.28 -4.03 10.87
N ALA A 37 6.98 -4.28 11.00
CA ALA A 37 6.30 -5.39 10.32
C ALA A 37 5.16 -4.90 9.43
N VAL A 38 4.86 -5.67 8.38
CA VAL A 38 3.69 -5.48 7.51
C VAL A 38 2.93 -6.78 7.36
N LEU A 39 1.63 -6.75 7.63
CA LEU A 39 0.68 -7.81 7.31
C LEU A 39 -0.04 -7.44 6.02
N THR A 40 -0.12 -8.36 5.06
CA THR A 40 -0.86 -8.15 3.79
C THR A 40 -1.92 -9.23 3.59
N PRO A 41 -3.09 -8.91 3.00
CA PRO A 41 -4.14 -9.90 2.74
C PRO A 41 -3.82 -10.81 1.55
N GLY A 42 -2.94 -10.38 0.66
CA GLY A 42 -2.56 -11.10 -0.56
C GLY A 42 -1.05 -11.18 -0.77
N PRO A 43 -0.62 -11.80 -1.88
CA PRO A 43 0.78 -11.99 -2.21
C PRO A 43 1.44 -10.68 -2.66
N ILE A 44 2.68 -10.45 -2.25
CA ILE A 44 3.48 -9.29 -2.63
C ILE A 44 3.91 -9.29 -4.13
N SER A 45 3.51 -10.30 -4.88
CA SER A 45 3.73 -10.40 -6.34
C SER A 45 2.56 -9.89 -7.17
N ASP A 46 1.56 -9.26 -6.54
CA ASP A 46 0.33 -8.78 -7.19
C ASP A 46 0.54 -7.59 -8.15
N GLN A 47 1.71 -6.97 -8.13
CA GLN A 47 2.04 -5.75 -8.87
C GLN A 47 1.05 -4.59 -8.58
N SER A 48 0.49 -4.55 -7.39
CA SER A 48 -0.58 -3.65 -6.96
C SER A 48 -0.45 -3.28 -5.49
N TRP A 49 -1.51 -3.51 -4.70
CA TRP A 49 -1.67 -3.12 -3.31
C TRP A 49 -0.61 -3.73 -2.38
N ASN A 50 -0.48 -5.08 -2.41
CA ASN A 50 0.44 -5.78 -1.52
C ASN A 50 1.91 -5.57 -1.90
N ALA A 51 2.22 -5.51 -3.21
CA ALA A 51 3.55 -5.17 -3.71
C ALA A 51 3.99 -3.79 -3.22
N SER A 52 3.08 -2.79 -3.26
CA SER A 52 3.36 -1.42 -2.81
C SER A 52 3.66 -1.36 -1.30
N ALA A 53 2.93 -2.12 -0.48
CA ALA A 53 3.19 -2.20 0.96
C ALA A 53 4.57 -2.82 1.24
N TYR A 54 4.92 -3.88 0.53
CA TYR A 54 6.22 -4.51 0.69
C TYR A 54 7.38 -3.60 0.22
N GLU A 55 7.18 -2.85 -0.87
CA GLU A 55 8.13 -1.82 -1.30
C GLU A 55 8.30 -0.75 -0.21
N GLY A 56 7.22 -0.33 0.43
CA GLY A 56 7.25 0.59 1.57
C GLY A 56 8.08 0.05 2.72
N LEU A 57 7.93 -1.22 3.04
CA LEU A 57 8.71 -1.91 4.07
C LEU A 57 10.21 -1.94 3.71
N ILE A 58 10.56 -2.24 2.45
CA ILE A 58 11.93 -2.20 1.96
C ILE A 58 12.50 -0.77 2.05
N ARG A 59 11.71 0.24 1.66
CA ARG A 59 12.12 1.65 1.74
C ARG A 59 12.38 2.11 3.18
N ILE A 60 11.59 1.62 4.15
CA ILE A 60 11.81 1.85 5.59
C ILE A 60 13.14 1.21 6.03
N ARG A 61 13.42 -0.04 5.65
CA ARG A 61 14.68 -0.71 5.95
C ARG A 61 15.87 0.10 5.43
N ASP A 62 15.84 0.48 4.17
CA ASP A 62 16.96 1.12 3.48
C ASP A 62 17.19 2.57 3.95
N SER A 63 16.10 3.28 4.33
CA SER A 63 16.19 4.68 4.79
C SER A 63 16.46 4.82 6.28
N LEU A 64 15.99 3.87 7.11
CA LEU A 64 16.01 3.99 8.57
C LEU A 64 16.88 2.92 9.26
N GLY A 65 17.45 1.96 8.52
CA GLY A 65 18.19 0.84 9.08
C GLY A 65 17.30 -0.09 9.93
N ALA A 66 16.00 -0.16 9.64
CA ALA A 66 15.05 -0.96 10.39
C ALA A 66 15.24 -2.47 10.16
N GLN A 67 14.99 -3.26 11.19
CA GLN A 67 14.73 -4.69 11.02
C GLN A 67 13.28 -4.86 10.55
N ILE A 68 13.08 -5.57 9.45
CA ILE A 68 11.77 -5.69 8.84
C ILE A 68 11.26 -7.14 8.84
N SER A 69 9.93 -7.28 8.88
CA SER A 69 9.24 -8.55 8.70
C SER A 69 7.97 -8.37 7.88
N HIS A 70 7.64 -9.35 7.09
CA HIS A 70 6.40 -9.41 6.32
C HIS A 70 5.72 -10.76 6.50
N ILE A 71 4.39 -10.75 6.58
CA ILE A 71 3.58 -11.97 6.56
C ILE A 71 2.31 -11.74 5.77
N GLN A 72 1.98 -12.69 4.88
CA GLN A 72 0.66 -12.76 4.26
C GLN A 72 -0.33 -13.39 5.23
N THR A 73 -1.51 -12.80 5.38
CA THR A 73 -2.50 -13.15 6.40
C THR A 73 -3.89 -13.09 5.77
N LYS A 74 -4.64 -14.20 5.78
CA LYS A 74 -5.85 -14.34 4.98
C LYS A 74 -7.16 -14.31 5.78
N THR A 75 -7.13 -14.67 7.05
CA THR A 75 -8.34 -14.81 7.87
C THR A 75 -8.34 -13.86 9.06
N PRO A 76 -9.51 -13.42 9.56
CA PRO A 76 -9.60 -12.57 10.75
C PRO A 76 -8.89 -13.14 11.99
N ALA A 77 -8.89 -14.46 12.16
CA ALA A 77 -8.18 -15.11 13.26
C ALA A 77 -6.65 -14.97 13.11
N GLU A 78 -6.13 -15.15 11.89
CA GLU A 78 -4.71 -14.94 11.60
C GLU A 78 -4.32 -13.46 11.74
N PHE A 79 -5.22 -12.51 11.44
CA PHE A 79 -4.95 -11.07 11.64
C PHE A 79 -4.64 -10.78 13.11
N GLU A 80 -5.52 -11.23 14.03
CA GLU A 80 -5.31 -11.05 15.47
C GLU A 80 -4.06 -11.77 15.97
N GLU A 81 -3.85 -13.03 15.56
CA GLU A 81 -2.71 -13.83 15.98
C GLU A 81 -1.39 -13.16 15.58
N ASN A 82 -1.28 -12.71 14.34
CA ASN A 82 -0.05 -12.08 13.84
C ASN A 82 0.18 -10.68 14.45
N PHE A 83 -0.87 -9.89 14.70
CA PHE A 83 -0.72 -8.64 15.45
C PHE A 83 -0.21 -8.90 16.87
N ARG A 84 -0.76 -9.90 17.59
CA ARG A 84 -0.27 -10.30 18.93
C ARG A 84 1.17 -10.80 18.88
N GLN A 85 1.51 -11.59 17.88
CA GLN A 85 2.87 -12.12 17.74
C GLN A 85 3.88 -10.97 17.59
N TYR A 86 3.63 -9.99 16.73
CA TYR A 86 4.54 -8.86 16.55
C TYR A 86 4.59 -7.96 17.78
N GLY A 87 3.47 -7.72 18.47
CA GLY A 87 3.44 -7.01 19.73
C GLY A 87 4.26 -7.73 20.83
N ALA A 88 4.06 -9.04 21.01
CA ALA A 88 4.81 -9.86 21.96
C ALA A 88 6.31 -9.94 21.65
N LEU A 89 6.70 -9.88 20.38
CA LEU A 89 8.08 -9.82 19.94
C LEU A 89 8.70 -8.41 20.10
N GLY A 90 7.94 -7.40 20.53
CA GLY A 90 8.41 -6.03 20.77
C GLY A 90 8.75 -5.30 19.49
N TYR A 91 7.93 -5.42 18.43
CA TYR A 91 8.04 -4.56 17.27
C TYR A 91 7.59 -3.15 17.62
N ASP A 92 8.29 -2.14 17.09
CA ASP A 92 7.97 -0.73 17.33
C ASP A 92 6.77 -0.27 16.50
N LEU A 93 6.63 -0.80 15.27
CA LEU A 93 5.59 -0.43 14.32
C LEU A 93 5.10 -1.66 13.55
N VAL A 94 3.78 -1.84 13.50
CA VAL A 94 3.13 -2.93 12.75
C VAL A 94 2.04 -2.35 11.86
N PHE A 95 2.19 -2.51 10.55
CA PHE A 95 1.17 -2.16 9.59
C PHE A 95 0.25 -3.35 9.31
N GLY A 96 -1.07 -3.14 9.41
CA GLY A 96 -2.09 -4.01 8.85
C GLY A 96 -2.58 -3.41 7.53
N HIS A 97 -2.11 -3.96 6.41
CA HIS A 97 -2.32 -3.34 5.11
C HIS A 97 -3.61 -3.79 4.45
N GLY A 98 -4.72 -3.21 4.86
CA GLY A 98 -6.07 -3.47 4.34
C GLY A 98 -7.16 -2.98 5.29
N PHE A 99 -8.32 -2.66 4.72
CA PHE A 99 -9.52 -2.25 5.47
C PHE A 99 -9.94 -3.33 6.48
N GLU A 100 -9.79 -4.59 6.13
CA GLU A 100 -10.17 -5.76 6.91
C GLU A 100 -9.37 -5.94 8.21
N PHE A 101 -8.22 -5.30 8.34
CA PHE A 101 -7.37 -5.42 9.54
C PHE A 101 -7.83 -4.57 10.72
N GLN A 102 -8.73 -3.61 10.54
CA GLN A 102 -9.10 -2.62 11.54
C GLN A 102 -9.62 -3.23 12.85
N ASP A 103 -10.58 -4.15 12.74
CA ASP A 103 -11.20 -4.77 13.91
C ASP A 103 -10.21 -5.61 14.72
N ALA A 104 -9.31 -6.31 14.03
CA ALA A 104 -8.25 -7.09 14.67
C ALA A 104 -7.25 -6.17 15.39
N ALA A 105 -6.80 -5.11 14.72
CA ALA A 105 -5.91 -4.12 15.31
C ALA A 105 -6.53 -3.44 16.53
N GLN A 106 -7.81 -3.07 16.47
CA GLN A 106 -8.53 -2.44 17.59
C GLN A 106 -8.59 -3.34 18.82
N ARG A 107 -8.74 -4.65 18.63
CA ARG A 107 -8.76 -5.62 19.74
C ARG A 107 -7.38 -5.85 20.34
N VAL A 108 -6.34 -5.89 19.50
CA VAL A 108 -4.98 -6.30 19.91
C VAL A 108 -4.14 -5.13 20.40
N ALA A 109 -4.26 -3.94 19.81
CA ALA A 109 -3.38 -2.82 20.14
C ALA A 109 -3.31 -2.49 21.64
N PRO A 110 -4.42 -2.50 22.43
CA PRO A 110 -4.36 -2.24 23.87
C PRO A 110 -3.54 -3.26 24.67
N GLU A 111 -3.34 -4.48 24.16
CA GLU A 111 -2.55 -5.52 24.80
C GLU A 111 -1.03 -5.21 24.77
N PHE A 112 -0.59 -4.37 23.83
CA PHE A 112 0.82 -4.06 23.57
C PHE A 112 1.06 -2.55 23.43
N PRO A 113 0.99 -1.77 24.52
CA PRO A 113 1.02 -0.30 24.47
C PRO A 113 2.32 0.30 23.95
N ASN A 114 3.41 -0.47 23.90
CA ASN A 114 4.70 -0.04 23.36
C ASN A 114 4.86 -0.29 21.85
N THR A 115 3.91 -0.97 21.21
CA THR A 115 3.88 -1.21 19.77
C THR A 115 2.87 -0.26 19.13
N MET A 116 3.27 0.48 18.11
CA MET A 116 2.35 1.28 17.30
C MET A 116 1.74 0.42 16.20
N TYR A 117 0.43 0.39 16.12
CA TYR A 117 -0.33 -0.28 15.05
C TYR A 117 -0.89 0.75 14.10
N VAL A 118 -0.80 0.49 12.79
CA VAL A 118 -1.35 1.36 11.75
C VAL A 118 -2.07 0.51 10.72
N THR A 119 -3.35 0.77 10.50
CA THR A 119 -4.14 0.11 9.44
C THR A 119 -4.30 1.01 8.23
N THR A 120 -4.54 0.42 7.06
CA THR A 120 -4.77 1.18 5.82
C THR A 120 -6.18 0.98 5.30
N GLY A 121 -6.72 2.00 4.65
CA GLY A 121 -8.03 1.96 4.02
C GLY A 121 -9.22 2.13 4.98
N GLY A 122 -8.96 2.49 6.24
CA GLY A 122 -9.99 2.65 7.27
C GLY A 122 -9.82 3.92 8.10
N SER A 123 -10.55 3.99 9.24
CA SER A 123 -10.57 5.17 10.12
C SER A 123 -10.54 4.83 11.62
N THR A 124 -10.31 3.57 11.97
CA THR A 124 -10.28 3.13 13.38
C THR A 124 -9.01 3.59 14.07
N THR A 125 -9.14 4.25 15.23
CA THR A 125 -8.01 4.76 16.02
C THR A 125 -8.11 4.34 17.48
N GLY A 126 -6.97 4.41 18.21
CA GLY A 126 -6.84 4.12 19.63
C GLY A 126 -5.57 4.73 20.19
N PRO A 127 -5.23 4.51 21.48
CA PRO A 127 -4.04 5.11 22.11
C PRO A 127 -2.71 4.79 21.41
N ASN A 128 -2.62 3.61 20.77
CA ASN A 128 -1.47 3.16 19.98
C ASN A 128 -1.93 2.54 18.64
N LEU A 129 -3.05 2.99 18.12
CA LEU A 129 -3.63 2.59 16.85
C LEU A 129 -3.98 3.80 16.01
N ALA A 130 -3.45 3.86 14.80
CA ALA A 130 -3.76 4.86 13.79
C ALA A 130 -4.32 4.21 12.53
N ALA A 131 -4.95 5.02 11.67
CA ALA A 131 -5.44 4.59 10.38
C ALA A 131 -4.93 5.53 9.28
N MET A 132 -4.60 4.97 8.10
CA MET A 132 -4.38 5.72 6.87
C MET A 132 -5.63 5.64 6.01
N SER A 133 -6.24 6.76 5.73
CA SER A 133 -7.39 6.92 4.84
C SER A 133 -6.90 7.50 3.51
N PHE A 134 -7.20 6.82 2.42
CA PHE A 134 -6.80 7.26 1.08
C PHE A 134 -8.02 7.77 0.32
N SER A 135 -8.00 9.02 -0.14
CA SER A 135 -9.04 9.61 -1.01
C SER A 135 -8.95 9.06 -2.45
N PHE A 136 -9.06 7.72 -2.57
CA PHE A 136 -8.92 6.99 -3.82
C PHE A 136 -10.03 7.30 -4.84
N ASP A 137 -11.12 7.87 -4.38
CA ASP A 137 -12.25 8.33 -5.18
C ASP A 137 -11.90 9.53 -6.08
N GLU A 138 -11.06 10.48 -5.63
CA GLU A 138 -10.65 11.63 -6.45
C GLU A 138 -9.98 11.18 -7.77
N PRO A 139 -8.86 10.43 -7.77
CA PRO A 139 -8.27 9.98 -9.03
C PRO A 139 -9.11 8.94 -9.76
N SER A 140 -10.00 8.20 -9.08
CA SER A 140 -10.97 7.30 -9.74
C SER A 140 -12.00 8.08 -10.57
N PHE A 141 -12.40 9.26 -10.13
CA PHE A 141 -13.25 10.16 -10.93
C PHE A 141 -12.55 10.57 -12.23
N LEU A 142 -11.27 10.97 -12.16
CA LEU A 142 -10.47 11.31 -13.34
C LEU A 142 -10.32 10.11 -14.29
N ALA A 143 -10.12 8.92 -13.76
CA ALA A 143 -10.08 7.68 -14.51
C ALA A 143 -11.41 7.40 -15.25
N GLY A 144 -12.54 7.70 -14.60
CA GLY A 144 -13.88 7.61 -15.22
C GLY A 144 -14.04 8.57 -16.39
N MET A 145 -13.55 9.81 -16.26
CA MET A 145 -13.54 10.78 -17.36
C MET A 145 -12.70 10.27 -18.55
N ALA A 146 -11.51 9.76 -18.28
CA ALA A 146 -10.64 9.17 -19.30
C ALA A 146 -11.33 7.97 -20.00
N ALA A 147 -11.91 7.06 -19.24
CA ALA A 147 -12.62 5.89 -19.77
C ALA A 147 -13.79 6.27 -20.68
N ALA A 148 -14.60 7.24 -20.26
CA ALA A 148 -15.74 7.70 -21.07
C ALA A 148 -15.31 8.44 -22.34
N SER A 149 -14.10 9.01 -22.38
CA SER A 149 -13.60 9.70 -23.58
C SER A 149 -13.10 8.77 -24.68
N VAL A 150 -12.88 7.48 -24.36
CA VAL A 150 -12.34 6.49 -25.30
C VAL A 150 -13.29 5.33 -25.62
N THR A 151 -14.36 5.15 -24.84
CA THR A 151 -15.35 4.10 -25.14
C THR A 151 -16.04 4.36 -26.47
N GLU A 152 -16.11 3.35 -27.32
CA GLU A 152 -16.86 3.35 -28.57
C GLU A 152 -18.25 2.73 -28.38
N SER A 153 -18.38 1.81 -27.43
CA SER A 153 -19.64 1.10 -27.15
C SER A 153 -20.61 1.89 -26.26
N GLY A 154 -20.10 2.89 -25.51
CA GLY A 154 -20.84 3.54 -24.44
C GLY A 154 -21.07 2.66 -23.21
N VAL A 155 -20.33 1.54 -23.09
CA VAL A 155 -20.40 0.61 -21.97
C VAL A 155 -19.01 0.47 -21.35
N VAL A 156 -18.86 0.81 -20.09
CA VAL A 156 -17.62 0.63 -19.32
C VAL A 156 -17.87 -0.31 -18.14
N SER A 157 -16.82 -0.89 -17.59
CA SER A 157 -16.93 -1.83 -16.49
C SER A 157 -15.99 -1.49 -15.35
N VAL A 158 -16.42 -1.81 -14.12
CA VAL A 158 -15.60 -1.83 -12.92
C VAL A 158 -15.54 -3.24 -12.33
N ILE A 159 -14.34 -3.73 -12.02
CA ILE A 159 -14.10 -5.09 -11.52
C ILE A 159 -13.30 -5.01 -10.24
N GLY A 160 -13.89 -5.44 -9.11
CA GLY A 160 -13.26 -5.47 -7.79
C GLY A 160 -12.83 -6.89 -7.39
N GLY A 161 -11.86 -6.98 -6.48
CA GLY A 161 -11.53 -8.24 -5.82
C GLY A 161 -12.65 -8.64 -4.86
N THR A 162 -12.68 -8.04 -3.68
CA THR A 162 -13.71 -8.23 -2.65
C THR A 162 -14.56 -6.97 -2.52
N GLU A 163 -15.83 -7.14 -2.16
CA GLU A 163 -16.80 -6.03 -2.02
C GLU A 163 -16.58 -5.26 -0.70
N LEU A 164 -15.48 -4.49 -0.63
CA LEU A 164 -15.17 -3.64 0.52
C LEU A 164 -15.62 -2.18 0.29
N PRO A 165 -15.91 -1.42 1.37
CA PRO A 165 -16.34 -0.02 1.27
C PRO A 165 -15.40 0.86 0.44
N PRO A 166 -14.06 0.87 0.60
CA PRO A 166 -13.17 1.70 -0.21
C PRO A 166 -13.15 1.32 -1.69
N VAL A 167 -13.31 0.01 -2.02
CA VAL A 167 -13.41 -0.44 -3.41
C VAL A 167 -14.72 0.07 -4.04
N LYS A 168 -15.84 -0.03 -3.31
CA LYS A 168 -17.14 0.49 -3.78
C LYS A 168 -17.11 2.00 -3.98
N SER A 169 -16.47 2.75 -3.06
CA SER A 169 -16.31 4.20 -3.18
C SER A 169 -15.60 4.58 -4.47
N SER A 170 -14.48 3.90 -4.78
CA SER A 170 -13.74 4.14 -6.03
C SER A 170 -14.58 3.90 -7.28
N PHE A 171 -15.46 2.88 -7.26
CA PHE A 171 -16.36 2.57 -8.38
C PHE A 171 -17.48 3.58 -8.54
N VAL A 172 -18.00 4.10 -7.42
CA VAL A 172 -18.98 5.21 -7.44
C VAL A 172 -18.35 6.45 -8.04
N ALA A 173 -17.12 6.79 -7.63
CA ALA A 173 -16.40 7.95 -8.14
C ALA A 173 -16.03 7.80 -9.62
N PHE A 174 -15.52 6.65 -10.04
CA PHE A 174 -15.29 6.34 -11.46
C PHE A 174 -16.58 6.52 -12.28
N SER A 175 -17.69 5.98 -11.77
CA SER A 175 -18.98 6.09 -12.43
C SER A 175 -19.46 7.53 -12.55
N ALA A 176 -19.21 8.37 -11.54
CA ALA A 176 -19.52 9.79 -11.57
C ALA A 176 -18.68 10.52 -12.62
N GLY A 177 -17.37 10.25 -12.67
CA GLY A 177 -16.47 10.81 -13.68
C GLY A 177 -16.84 10.41 -15.11
N ALA A 178 -17.24 9.15 -15.30
CA ALA A 178 -17.69 8.68 -16.61
C ALA A 178 -18.99 9.37 -17.06
N ARG A 179 -19.95 9.55 -16.15
CA ARG A 179 -21.22 10.27 -16.43
C ARG A 179 -21.04 11.77 -16.61
N GLU A 180 -20.02 12.36 -16.05
CA GLU A 180 -19.66 13.78 -16.29
C GLU A 180 -19.29 14.02 -17.77
N VAL A 181 -18.83 13.00 -18.46
CA VAL A 181 -18.47 13.05 -19.89
C VAL A 181 -19.62 12.56 -20.76
N ILE A 182 -20.20 11.40 -20.44
CA ILE A 182 -21.33 10.78 -21.14
C ILE A 182 -22.43 10.49 -20.11
N PRO A 183 -23.45 11.38 -19.94
CA PRO A 183 -24.50 11.21 -18.93
C PRO A 183 -25.25 9.88 -18.99
N ALA A 184 -25.42 9.32 -20.18
CA ALA A 184 -26.16 8.06 -20.43
C ALA A 184 -25.26 6.83 -20.49
N ILE A 185 -23.97 6.93 -20.11
CA ILE A 185 -23.03 5.81 -20.16
C ILE A 185 -23.50 4.64 -19.30
N THR A 186 -23.39 3.42 -19.84
CA THR A 186 -23.68 2.20 -19.10
C THR A 186 -22.45 1.76 -18.32
N ILE A 187 -22.63 1.47 -17.02
CA ILE A 187 -21.54 1.03 -16.14
C ILE A 187 -21.90 -0.35 -15.59
N LEU A 188 -21.08 -1.33 -15.93
CA LEU A 188 -21.21 -2.69 -15.42
C LEU A 188 -20.31 -2.85 -14.19
N THR A 189 -20.79 -3.57 -13.17
CA THR A 189 -20.03 -3.85 -11.94
C THR A 189 -19.93 -5.34 -11.73
N ALA A 190 -18.73 -5.81 -11.36
CA ALA A 190 -18.48 -7.18 -10.96
C ALA A 190 -17.47 -7.24 -9.81
N PHE A 191 -17.53 -8.33 -9.02
CA PHE A 191 -16.53 -8.67 -8.02
C PHE A 191 -16.07 -10.10 -8.23
N VAL A 192 -14.76 -10.33 -8.12
CA VAL A 192 -14.16 -11.67 -8.26
C VAL A 192 -14.49 -12.55 -7.05
N GLY A 193 -14.65 -11.94 -5.88
CA GLY A 193 -14.89 -12.61 -4.60
C GLY A 193 -13.61 -12.93 -3.81
N ASN A 194 -12.44 -12.61 -4.37
CA ASN A 194 -11.12 -12.75 -3.74
C ASN A 194 -10.09 -11.82 -4.41
N TRP A 195 -8.87 -11.77 -3.86
CA TRP A 195 -7.80 -10.90 -4.34
C TRP A 195 -6.74 -11.63 -5.19
N ASP A 196 -6.76 -12.96 -5.23
CA ASP A 196 -5.62 -13.79 -5.67
C ASP A 196 -5.86 -14.48 -7.02
N ASP A 197 -7.11 -14.73 -7.41
CA ASP A 197 -7.46 -15.58 -8.55
C ASP A 197 -7.50 -14.81 -9.86
N ALA A 198 -6.35 -14.76 -10.55
CA ALA A 198 -6.24 -14.13 -11.86
C ALA A 198 -7.09 -14.83 -12.94
N GLY A 199 -7.33 -16.13 -12.80
CA GLY A 199 -8.23 -16.88 -13.72
C GLY A 199 -9.66 -16.37 -13.61
N ALA A 200 -10.20 -16.29 -12.39
CA ALA A 200 -11.52 -15.73 -12.14
C ALA A 200 -11.61 -14.24 -12.52
N GLY A 201 -10.55 -13.46 -12.29
CA GLY A 201 -10.45 -12.07 -12.75
C GLY A 201 -10.57 -11.95 -14.29
N LYS A 202 -9.90 -12.85 -15.03
CA LYS A 202 -10.00 -12.92 -16.49
C LYS A 202 -11.41 -13.30 -16.95
N GLU A 203 -12.02 -14.29 -16.32
CA GLU A 203 -13.39 -14.71 -16.65
C GLU A 203 -14.39 -13.58 -16.42
N GLN A 204 -14.27 -12.83 -15.32
CA GLN A 204 -15.11 -11.66 -15.08
C GLN A 204 -14.92 -10.59 -16.16
N ALA A 205 -13.68 -10.30 -16.55
CA ALA A 205 -13.41 -9.33 -17.61
C ALA A 205 -14.04 -9.74 -18.94
N LEU A 206 -13.87 -10.99 -19.35
CA LEU A 206 -14.47 -11.52 -20.59
C LEU A 206 -16.01 -11.49 -20.52
N ALA A 207 -16.61 -11.79 -19.37
CA ALA A 207 -18.05 -11.69 -19.17
C ALA A 207 -18.57 -10.25 -19.29
N GLN A 208 -17.82 -9.24 -18.81
CA GLN A 208 -18.18 -7.83 -18.97
C GLN A 208 -18.01 -7.38 -20.44
N MET A 209 -16.95 -7.81 -21.12
CA MET A 209 -16.73 -7.53 -22.54
C MET A 209 -17.84 -8.14 -23.41
N ALA A 210 -18.29 -9.37 -23.10
CA ALA A 210 -19.42 -10.00 -23.78
C ALA A 210 -20.75 -9.24 -23.61
N ARG A 211 -20.85 -8.38 -22.59
CA ARG A 211 -21.97 -7.46 -22.36
C ARG A 211 -21.76 -6.08 -23.00
N GLY A 212 -20.68 -5.91 -23.75
CA GLY A 212 -20.36 -4.72 -24.52
C GLY A 212 -19.35 -3.77 -23.87
N ALA A 213 -18.79 -4.09 -22.69
CA ALA A 213 -17.78 -3.23 -22.09
C ALA A 213 -16.49 -3.24 -22.92
N ASP A 214 -16.01 -2.06 -23.31
CA ASP A 214 -14.77 -1.85 -24.03
C ASP A 214 -13.69 -1.13 -23.22
N VAL A 215 -14.04 -0.58 -22.04
CA VAL A 215 -13.09 -0.02 -21.05
C VAL A 215 -13.37 -0.63 -19.69
N LEU A 216 -12.33 -1.20 -19.07
CA LEU A 216 -12.43 -1.90 -17.78
C LEU A 216 -11.52 -1.23 -16.73
N PHE A 217 -12.10 -0.76 -15.64
CA PHE A 217 -11.33 -0.35 -14.45
C PHE A 217 -11.28 -1.51 -13.48
N GLN A 218 -10.09 -1.99 -13.15
CA GLN A 218 -9.91 -3.04 -12.16
C GLN A 218 -9.37 -2.49 -10.84
N ASN A 219 -9.87 -3.01 -9.72
CA ASN A 219 -9.34 -2.85 -8.36
C ASN A 219 -9.44 -4.20 -7.66
N ALA A 220 -8.57 -5.15 -8.06
CA ALA A 220 -8.68 -6.56 -7.71
C ALA A 220 -7.30 -7.22 -7.43
N ASP A 221 -6.25 -6.44 -7.21
CA ASP A 221 -4.90 -6.89 -6.90
C ASP A 221 -4.37 -7.97 -7.87
N ALA A 222 -3.96 -9.16 -7.38
CA ALA A 222 -3.47 -10.24 -8.24
C ALA A 222 -4.56 -10.78 -9.18
N ALA A 223 -5.83 -10.80 -8.74
CA ALA A 223 -6.94 -11.16 -9.64
C ALA A 223 -7.08 -10.15 -10.79
N GLY A 224 -6.73 -8.88 -10.57
CA GLY A 224 -6.70 -7.83 -11.60
C GLY A 224 -5.72 -8.10 -12.74
N LEU A 225 -4.65 -8.88 -12.53
CA LEU A 225 -3.75 -9.31 -13.61
C LEU A 225 -4.47 -10.13 -14.69
N GLY A 226 -5.52 -10.86 -14.30
CA GLY A 226 -6.42 -11.54 -15.23
C GLY A 226 -7.21 -10.59 -16.12
N VAL A 227 -7.64 -9.43 -15.58
CA VAL A 227 -8.31 -8.38 -16.37
C VAL A 227 -7.35 -7.83 -17.44
N PHE A 228 -6.10 -7.52 -17.07
CA PHE A 228 -5.08 -7.10 -18.03
C PHE A 228 -4.85 -8.16 -19.12
N GLN A 229 -4.85 -9.44 -18.74
CA GLN A 229 -4.69 -10.51 -19.71
C GLN A 229 -5.86 -10.55 -20.69
N ALA A 230 -7.10 -10.46 -20.22
CA ALA A 230 -8.29 -10.43 -21.08
C ALA A 230 -8.24 -9.26 -22.08
N VAL A 231 -7.84 -8.05 -21.62
CA VAL A 231 -7.70 -6.88 -22.48
C VAL A 231 -6.61 -7.05 -23.53
N LYS A 232 -5.46 -7.64 -23.18
CA LYS A 232 -4.40 -7.94 -24.17
C LYS A 232 -4.86 -8.90 -25.27
N GLU A 233 -5.77 -9.81 -24.95
CA GLU A 233 -6.28 -10.82 -25.88
C GLU A 233 -7.49 -10.33 -26.69
N THR A 234 -8.14 -9.22 -26.27
CA THR A 234 -9.36 -8.70 -26.91
C THR A 234 -9.09 -7.36 -27.60
N PRO A 235 -8.98 -7.31 -28.93
CA PRO A 235 -8.79 -6.05 -29.66
C PRO A 235 -9.92 -5.05 -29.41
N GLY A 236 -9.58 -3.75 -29.42
CA GLY A 236 -10.56 -2.68 -29.21
C GLY A 236 -10.95 -2.46 -27.74
N THR A 237 -10.29 -3.12 -26.79
CA THR A 237 -10.56 -2.92 -25.36
C THR A 237 -9.41 -2.23 -24.64
N TRP A 238 -9.76 -1.54 -23.53
CA TRP A 238 -8.86 -0.76 -22.70
C TRP A 238 -8.97 -1.16 -21.25
N VAL A 239 -7.91 -0.91 -20.49
CA VAL A 239 -7.90 -1.11 -19.02
C VAL A 239 -7.39 0.11 -18.29
N VAL A 240 -7.91 0.32 -17.08
CA VAL A 240 -7.39 1.25 -16.08
C VAL A 240 -6.83 0.43 -14.92
N GLY A 241 -5.57 0.72 -14.54
CA GLY A 241 -4.89 0.10 -13.41
C GLY A 241 -5.26 0.72 -12.07
N SER A 242 -4.93 0.04 -10.97
CA SER A 242 -5.20 0.49 -9.60
C SER A 242 -4.05 0.24 -8.63
N ASN A 243 -4.05 1.02 -7.56
CA ASN A 243 -3.14 0.96 -6.41
C ASN A 243 -1.67 1.28 -6.74
N ALA A 244 -1.09 0.67 -7.76
CA ALA A 244 0.24 0.94 -8.29
C ALA A 244 0.18 1.47 -9.73
N ASN A 245 1.30 2.02 -10.23
CA ASN A 245 1.41 2.34 -11.65
C ASN A 245 1.55 1.04 -12.47
N GLN A 246 0.45 0.57 -13.01
CA GLN A 246 0.34 -0.67 -13.79
C GLN A 246 0.39 -0.45 -15.31
N ASN A 247 0.76 0.75 -15.77
CA ASN A 247 0.81 1.09 -17.20
C ASN A 247 1.73 0.14 -18.00
N HIS A 248 2.73 -0.44 -17.35
CA HIS A 248 3.69 -1.38 -17.95
C HIS A 248 3.13 -2.79 -18.20
N ILE A 249 1.99 -3.17 -17.54
CA ILE A 249 1.43 -4.54 -17.66
C ILE A 249 0.80 -4.76 -19.05
N ALA A 250 0.11 -3.76 -19.57
CA ALA A 250 -0.41 -3.77 -20.94
C ALA A 250 -0.16 -2.39 -21.59
N PRO A 251 1.11 -2.07 -21.99
CA PRO A 251 1.53 -0.71 -22.30
C PRO A 251 0.71 -0.03 -23.41
N GLU A 252 0.22 -0.80 -24.37
CA GLU A 252 -0.57 -0.29 -25.52
C GLU A 252 -2.08 -0.26 -25.25
N ARG A 253 -2.53 -0.75 -24.08
CA ARG A 253 -3.95 -0.94 -23.75
C ARG A 253 -4.34 -0.36 -22.39
N THR A 254 -3.38 0.12 -21.60
CA THR A 254 -3.66 0.76 -20.31
C THR A 254 -3.78 2.25 -20.51
N LEU A 255 -4.95 2.83 -20.23
CA LEU A 255 -5.19 4.28 -20.35
C LEU A 255 -4.38 5.07 -19.31
N GLY A 256 -4.22 4.49 -18.14
CA GLY A 256 -3.54 5.05 -17.00
C GLY A 256 -3.82 4.21 -15.76
N SER A 257 -3.34 4.67 -14.60
CA SER A 257 -3.51 3.99 -13.33
C SER A 257 -3.92 4.97 -12.23
N VAL A 258 -4.84 4.54 -11.37
CA VAL A 258 -5.17 5.20 -10.11
C VAL A 258 -4.18 4.70 -9.07
N VAL A 259 -3.28 5.57 -8.62
CA VAL A 259 -2.08 5.18 -7.84
C VAL A 259 -2.19 5.70 -6.42
N ILE A 260 -1.75 4.88 -5.46
CA ILE A 260 -1.46 5.25 -4.07
C ILE A 260 0.03 5.07 -3.81
N ASP A 261 0.75 6.11 -3.42
CA ASP A 261 2.17 6.02 -3.02
C ASP A 261 2.31 5.49 -1.58
N VAL A 262 1.88 4.23 -1.39
CA VAL A 262 2.00 3.53 -0.10
C VAL A 262 3.44 3.54 0.43
N PRO A 263 4.48 3.33 -0.42
CA PRO A 263 5.87 3.38 0.04
C PRO A 263 6.27 4.71 0.68
N HIS A 264 5.80 5.83 0.13
CA HIS A 264 6.04 7.15 0.70
C HIS A 264 5.29 7.32 2.03
N ALA A 265 4.00 7.01 2.04
CA ALA A 265 3.15 7.13 3.22
C ALA A 265 3.67 6.30 4.41
N PHE A 266 4.09 5.07 4.17
CA PHE A 266 4.67 4.20 5.19
C PHE A 266 5.97 4.76 5.76
N LEU A 267 6.86 5.29 4.89
CA LEU A 267 8.12 5.87 5.32
C LEU A 267 7.92 7.11 6.19
N VAL A 268 6.94 7.96 5.89
CA VAL A 268 6.62 9.15 6.72
C VAL A 268 6.21 8.71 8.12
N VAL A 269 5.27 7.78 8.24
CA VAL A 269 4.83 7.25 9.54
C VAL A 269 5.98 6.59 10.30
N ALA A 270 6.78 5.76 9.62
CA ALA A 270 7.91 5.09 10.26
C ALA A 270 8.96 6.07 10.80
N ARG A 271 9.18 7.22 10.13
CA ARG A 271 10.06 8.29 10.61
C ARG A 271 9.51 8.93 11.87
N GLU A 272 8.22 9.26 11.90
CA GLU A 272 7.56 9.85 13.09
C GLU A 272 7.62 8.88 14.27
N VAL A 273 7.31 7.59 14.08
CA VAL A 273 7.37 6.56 15.13
C VAL A 273 8.80 6.40 15.64
N LYS A 274 9.80 6.28 14.76
CA LYS A 274 11.21 6.16 15.15
C LYS A 274 11.71 7.39 15.93
N ALA A 275 11.21 8.57 15.59
CA ALA A 275 11.56 9.83 16.28
C ALA A 275 10.80 10.01 17.61
N GLY A 276 9.82 9.16 17.93
CA GLY A 276 8.96 9.30 19.11
C GLY A 276 8.00 10.50 19.04
N THR A 277 7.71 10.98 17.82
CA THR A 277 6.83 12.14 17.58
C THR A 277 5.48 11.76 16.99
N PHE A 278 5.27 10.46 16.72
CA PHE A 278 4.02 9.99 16.12
C PHE A 278 2.86 10.06 17.12
N GLU A 279 1.79 10.71 16.72
CA GLU A 279 0.53 10.73 17.47
C GLU A 279 -0.53 9.93 16.69
N PRO A 280 -1.20 8.95 17.34
CA PRO A 280 -2.26 8.17 16.71
C PRO A 280 -3.42 9.05 16.25
N ARG A 281 -3.76 8.93 14.97
CA ARG A 281 -4.80 9.72 14.31
C ARG A 281 -5.30 9.02 13.05
N VAL A 282 -6.37 9.51 12.46
CA VAL A 282 -6.65 9.23 11.04
C VAL A 282 -5.74 10.13 10.20
N ILE A 283 -4.92 9.50 9.36
CA ILE A 283 -4.00 10.18 8.45
C ILE A 283 -4.73 10.23 7.10
N GLU A 284 -5.31 11.40 6.81
CA GLU A 284 -5.99 11.63 5.54
C GLU A 284 -4.97 11.89 4.44
N LEU A 285 -5.01 11.07 3.38
CA LEU A 285 -4.09 11.11 2.26
C LEU A 285 -4.91 11.24 0.97
N ASP A 286 -4.83 12.40 0.36
CA ASP A 286 -5.62 12.85 -0.77
C ASP A 286 -4.74 13.23 -1.98
N THR A 287 -5.35 13.76 -3.02
CA THR A 287 -4.64 14.27 -4.21
C THR A 287 -3.75 15.46 -3.87
N LYS A 288 -4.10 16.29 -2.88
CA LYS A 288 -3.30 17.42 -2.41
C LYS A 288 -2.02 16.97 -1.73
N SER A 289 -2.03 15.81 -1.05
CA SER A 289 -0.85 15.21 -0.43
C SER A 289 0.08 14.54 -1.45
N GLU A 290 -0.32 14.48 -2.73
CA GLU A 290 0.35 13.78 -3.83
C GLU A 290 0.50 12.27 -3.61
N VAL A 291 -0.08 11.71 -2.53
CA VAL A 291 -0.04 10.28 -2.24
C VAL A 291 -0.99 9.51 -3.14
N VAL A 292 -2.18 10.06 -3.40
CA VAL A 292 -3.11 9.47 -4.37
C VAL A 292 -3.16 10.30 -5.64
N ARG A 293 -3.09 9.65 -6.80
CA ARG A 293 -3.03 10.37 -8.08
C ARG A 293 -3.49 9.53 -9.26
N TRP A 294 -3.98 10.20 -10.29
CA TRP A 294 -4.13 9.64 -11.62
C TRP A 294 -2.80 9.73 -12.38
N VAL A 295 -2.33 8.60 -12.93
CA VAL A 295 -1.10 8.52 -13.72
C VAL A 295 -1.44 8.09 -15.13
N THR A 296 -1.47 9.02 -16.05
CA THR A 296 -1.72 8.78 -17.48
C THR A 296 -0.62 7.89 -18.07
N ASN A 297 -0.98 7.03 -19.01
CA ASN A 297 0.02 6.26 -19.77
C ASN A 297 0.49 7.06 -21.00
N PRO A 298 1.76 7.49 -21.05
CA PRO A 298 2.25 8.31 -22.16
C PRO A 298 2.39 7.54 -23.49
N LEU A 299 2.28 6.22 -23.48
CA LEU A 299 2.34 5.37 -24.68
C LEU A 299 0.98 5.25 -25.38
N VAL A 300 -0.10 5.73 -24.77
CA VAL A 300 -1.47 5.63 -25.28
C VAL A 300 -1.98 7.03 -25.65
N SER A 301 -2.29 7.23 -26.91
CA SER A 301 -2.89 8.47 -27.43
C SER A 301 -4.41 8.38 -27.63
N ALA A 302 -5.07 7.38 -27.03
CA ALA A 302 -6.51 7.19 -27.18
C ALA A 302 -7.34 8.28 -26.45
N VAL A 303 -6.83 8.78 -25.32
CA VAL A 303 -7.48 9.92 -24.62
C VAL A 303 -7.21 11.21 -25.40
N PRO A 304 -8.26 11.89 -25.90
CA PRO A 304 -8.06 13.13 -26.66
C PRO A 304 -7.37 14.23 -25.86
N ASP A 305 -6.54 15.06 -26.49
CA ASP A 305 -5.83 16.17 -25.83
C ASP A 305 -6.79 17.12 -25.10
N SER A 306 -7.96 17.39 -25.65
CA SER A 306 -8.99 18.21 -25.00
C SER A 306 -9.52 17.59 -23.71
N MET A 307 -9.60 16.26 -23.65
CA MET A 307 -10.00 15.55 -22.43
C MET A 307 -8.85 15.52 -21.44
N SER A 308 -7.62 15.32 -21.87
CA SER A 308 -6.43 15.41 -21.00
C SER A 308 -6.36 16.78 -20.32
N ALA A 309 -6.53 17.86 -21.07
CA ALA A 309 -6.59 19.24 -20.52
C ALA A 309 -7.78 19.44 -19.55
N ARG A 310 -8.93 18.81 -19.79
CA ARG A 310 -10.07 18.85 -18.87
C ARG A 310 -9.77 18.08 -17.57
N ILE A 311 -9.15 16.91 -17.67
CA ILE A 311 -8.69 16.09 -16.52
C ILE A 311 -7.68 16.90 -15.67
N ASP A 312 -6.71 17.56 -16.30
CA ASP A 312 -5.73 18.42 -15.62
C ASP A 312 -6.40 19.58 -14.90
N SER A 313 -7.44 20.18 -15.50
CA SER A 313 -8.19 21.27 -14.89
C SER A 313 -8.97 20.80 -13.65
N VAL A 314 -9.59 19.62 -13.69
CA VAL A 314 -10.29 19.03 -12.54
C VAL A 314 -9.28 18.62 -11.46
N LEU A 315 -8.14 18.04 -11.84
CA LEU A 315 -7.06 17.74 -10.92
C LEU A 315 -6.57 18.98 -10.17
N ALA A 316 -6.40 20.11 -10.86
CA ALA A 316 -6.02 21.37 -10.24
C ALA A 316 -7.03 21.82 -9.18
N LEU A 317 -8.33 21.65 -9.42
CA LEU A 317 -9.38 21.94 -8.43
C LEU A 317 -9.34 20.99 -7.23
N MET A 318 -9.02 19.70 -7.43
CA MET A 318 -8.83 18.73 -6.35
C MET A 318 -7.65 19.14 -5.46
N VAL A 319 -6.50 19.44 -6.05
CA VAL A 319 -5.30 19.90 -5.33
C VAL A 319 -5.54 21.19 -4.56
N ALA A 320 -6.34 22.12 -5.13
CA ALA A 320 -6.73 23.36 -4.44
C ALA A 320 -7.76 23.14 -3.32
N GLY A 321 -8.42 21.98 -3.27
CA GLY A 321 -9.53 21.70 -2.34
C GLY A 321 -10.88 22.32 -2.76
N ASP A 322 -10.97 22.80 -4.00
CA ASP A 322 -12.17 23.45 -4.56
C ASP A 322 -13.09 22.47 -5.30
N PHE A 323 -12.63 21.25 -5.55
CA PHE A 323 -13.43 20.21 -6.19
C PHE A 323 -14.48 19.65 -5.23
N ARG A 324 -15.69 19.44 -5.76
CA ARG A 324 -16.76 18.73 -5.07
C ARG A 324 -17.19 17.55 -5.93
N MET A 325 -17.04 16.36 -5.38
CA MET A 325 -17.51 15.13 -6.03
C MET A 325 -19.01 15.24 -6.33
N PRO A 326 -19.45 15.04 -7.57
CA PRO A 326 -20.88 15.01 -7.87
C PRO A 326 -21.59 13.92 -7.06
N ALA A 327 -22.77 14.23 -6.51
CA ALA A 327 -23.57 13.26 -5.79
C ALA A 327 -23.92 12.08 -6.70
N PRO A 328 -23.92 10.83 -6.18
CA PRO A 328 -24.36 9.67 -6.97
C PRO A 328 -25.75 9.88 -7.52
N ALA A 329 -25.92 9.65 -8.82
CA ALA A 329 -27.23 9.77 -9.47
C ALA A 329 -28.24 8.85 -8.76
N GLY A 330 -29.32 9.41 -8.19
CA GLY A 330 -30.40 8.67 -7.55
C GLY A 330 -30.55 8.86 -6.04
N ARG A 331 -29.67 9.61 -5.35
CA ARG A 331 -29.99 10.14 -4.03
C ARG A 331 -30.57 11.57 -4.19
N THR A 332 -31.88 11.69 -4.10
CA THR A 332 -32.48 12.95 -3.68
C THR A 332 -32.04 13.19 -2.23
N GLU A 333 -31.37 14.32 -1.97
CA GLU A 333 -31.08 14.73 -0.58
C GLU A 333 -32.39 14.73 0.23
N PRO A 334 -32.34 14.30 1.51
CA PRO A 334 -33.51 14.24 2.37
C PRO A 334 -34.08 15.62 2.68
#